data_cc4ca9ea47fed0b8b49198ebb5d287ad
#
_entry.id   cc4ca9ea47fed0b8b49198ebb5d287ad
#
_cell.length_a   1.000
_cell.length_b   1.000
_cell.length_c   1.000
_cell.angle_alpha   90.00
_cell.angle_beta   90.00
_cell.angle_gamma   90.00
#
_symmetry.space_group_name_H-M   'P 1'
#
loop_
_entity.id
_entity.type
_entity.pdbx_description
1 polymer ?
#
loop_
_entity_poly.entity_id
_entity_poly.type
_entity_poly.pdbx_seq_one_letter_code
_entity_poly.pdbx_strand_id
1 'polypeptide(L)'
;KQEADRRKGKKSWQAERYARGTLRKIFERLDRTDGHWLTPGYRSLAGRERLDDLLYLPQLNKHQIQTLATMTAAMFSSTFEKLCDGFGATDGELTMDVTLKAYQMLARMALHLHAMPPHYDALTTDKDRRHEPDTELLPGAILRLTCAEWWKRKLWLLRCEWREEQLRAACLVSRKTSPYLSQDALSEFRAQREKTRDFLKSFMLENEDGFTIDLETVYYAGVSNPVHRKAEMMATMKGLELLAEARGDKAVFLTVTCPSKYHATTENGHPNPKWNGATMRDSSDYLVNTFFATVRKKLNRDGLRWYGIRTAEPHHDGTVHWHMMVFAHPEEIDTIVSHTRDIAIQEDRHELGDDITPRFKAEYVDG
;
A
#
# COMPACT_ATOMS: atom_id res chain seq x y z
N LYS A 1 -19.20 -25.28 1.46
CA LYS A 1 -18.74 -26.25 2.50
C LYS A 1 -19.89 -27.06 3.11
N GLN A 2 -21.01 -26.43 3.49
CA GLN A 2 -22.22 -27.16 3.96
C GLN A 2 -22.66 -28.25 2.98
N GLU A 3 -22.73 -27.95 1.69
CA GLU A 3 -23.14 -28.89 0.66
C GLU A 3 -22.08 -29.98 0.42
N ALA A 4 -20.80 -29.64 0.45
CA ALA A 4 -19.68 -30.56 0.37
C ALA A 4 -19.65 -31.52 1.61
N ASP A 5 -19.96 -30.98 2.79
CA ASP A 5 -20.02 -31.78 4.02
C ASP A 5 -21.25 -32.72 4.03
N ARG A 6 -22.40 -32.29 3.46
CA ARG A 6 -23.57 -33.19 3.22
C ARG A 6 -23.22 -34.30 2.25
N ARG A 7 -22.57 -34.00 1.13
CA ARG A 7 -22.13 -35.01 0.13
C ARG A 7 -21.14 -36.05 0.72
N LYS A 8 -20.37 -35.65 1.75
CA LYS A 8 -19.42 -36.51 2.47
C LYS A 8 -20.04 -37.24 3.65
N GLY A 9 -21.38 -37.23 3.82
CA GLY A 9 -22.08 -37.91 4.89
C GLY A 9 -21.82 -37.34 6.30
N LYS A 10 -21.32 -36.11 6.43
CA LYS A 10 -21.14 -35.46 7.72
C LYS A 10 -22.48 -35.09 8.34
N LYS A 11 -22.59 -35.23 9.65
CA LYS A 11 -23.82 -34.93 10.40
C LYS A 11 -24.22 -33.45 10.25
N SER A 12 -25.52 -33.18 10.11
CA SER A 12 -26.05 -31.82 9.89
C SER A 12 -25.63 -30.82 10.99
N TRP A 13 -25.46 -31.26 12.24
CA TRP A 13 -25.00 -30.42 13.35
C TRP A 13 -23.57 -29.88 13.16
N GLN A 14 -22.68 -30.61 12.45
CA GLN A 14 -21.33 -30.12 12.16
C GLN A 14 -21.36 -29.00 11.14
N ALA A 15 -22.22 -29.09 10.13
CA ALA A 15 -22.42 -28.02 9.16
C ALA A 15 -23.05 -26.80 9.81
N GLU A 16 -24.01 -27.00 10.71
CA GLU A 16 -24.66 -25.92 11.45
C GLU A 16 -23.70 -25.23 12.44
N ARG A 17 -22.91 -25.99 13.18
CA ARG A 17 -21.85 -25.45 14.07
C ARG A 17 -20.82 -24.65 13.28
N TYR A 18 -20.43 -25.11 12.09
CA TYR A 18 -19.55 -24.37 11.21
C TYR A 18 -20.19 -23.05 10.74
N ALA A 19 -21.45 -23.09 10.31
CA ALA A 19 -22.19 -21.91 9.87
C ALA A 19 -22.31 -20.86 10.99
N ARG A 20 -22.77 -21.28 12.16
CA ARG A 20 -22.98 -20.39 13.32
C ARG A 20 -21.67 -19.90 13.95
N GLY A 21 -20.62 -20.69 13.97
CA GLY A 21 -19.34 -20.34 14.59
C GLY A 21 -18.36 -19.68 13.61
N THR A 22 -17.97 -20.41 12.57
CA THR A 22 -16.87 -19.97 11.68
C THR A 22 -17.33 -18.91 10.68
N LEU A 23 -18.47 -19.14 10.01
CA LEU A 23 -18.96 -18.18 9.02
C LEU A 23 -19.34 -16.85 9.66
N ARG A 24 -20.02 -16.89 10.82
CA ARG A 24 -20.35 -15.66 11.55
C ARG A 24 -19.10 -14.83 11.84
N LYS A 25 -18.03 -15.44 12.34
CA LYS A 25 -16.76 -14.74 12.60
C LYS A 25 -16.13 -14.18 11.33
N ILE A 26 -16.24 -14.88 10.20
CA ILE A 26 -15.75 -14.38 8.91
C ILE A 26 -16.58 -13.16 8.50
N PHE A 27 -17.89 -13.18 8.60
CA PHE A 27 -18.74 -12.02 8.29
C PHE A 27 -18.45 -10.83 9.19
N GLU A 28 -18.30 -11.01 10.51
CA GLU A 28 -17.91 -9.95 11.43
C GLU A 28 -16.54 -9.31 11.06
N ARG A 29 -15.61 -10.09 10.51
CA ARG A 29 -14.32 -9.58 10.01
C ARG A 29 -14.47 -8.84 8.69
N LEU A 30 -15.28 -9.34 7.77
CA LEU A 30 -15.60 -8.67 6.50
C LEU A 30 -16.31 -7.35 6.76
N ASP A 31 -17.31 -7.33 7.64
CA ASP A 31 -18.02 -6.09 8.01
C ASP A 31 -17.06 -5.03 8.60
N ARG A 32 -16.08 -5.46 9.39
CA ARG A 32 -15.04 -4.56 9.91
C ARG A 32 -14.16 -4.01 8.80
N THR A 33 -13.73 -4.86 7.87
CA THR A 33 -12.93 -4.44 6.70
C THR A 33 -13.73 -3.48 5.82
N ASP A 34 -14.96 -3.83 5.49
CA ASP A 34 -15.82 -2.98 4.67
C ASP A 34 -16.15 -1.65 5.38
N GLY A 35 -16.29 -1.66 6.71
CA GLY A 35 -16.47 -0.46 7.51
C GLY A 35 -15.31 0.54 7.43
N HIS A 36 -14.08 0.04 7.24
CA HIS A 36 -12.90 0.87 7.00
C HIS A 36 -12.98 1.62 5.66
N TRP A 37 -13.45 0.94 4.60
CA TRP A 37 -13.58 1.50 3.26
C TRP A 37 -14.85 2.32 3.07
N LEU A 38 -15.98 1.80 3.53
CA LEU A 38 -17.31 2.41 3.37
C LEU A 38 -17.61 3.43 4.49
N THR A 39 -16.77 4.44 4.63
CA THR A 39 -16.96 5.52 5.57
C THR A 39 -18.27 6.30 5.29
N PRO A 40 -18.84 7.04 6.27
CA PRO A 40 -20.02 7.89 6.03
C PRO A 40 -19.80 8.88 4.87
N GLY A 41 -18.61 9.47 4.73
CA GLY A 41 -18.26 10.37 3.64
C GLY A 41 -18.26 9.65 2.28
N TYR A 42 -17.68 8.46 2.22
CA TYR A 42 -17.66 7.62 1.01
C TYR A 42 -19.08 7.26 0.56
N ARG A 43 -19.91 6.73 1.47
CA ARG A 43 -21.32 6.36 1.17
C ARG A 43 -22.15 7.56 0.75
N SER A 44 -21.98 8.69 1.44
CA SER A 44 -22.69 9.93 1.13
C SER A 44 -22.33 10.45 -0.27
N LEU A 45 -21.06 10.39 -0.66
CA LEU A 45 -20.62 10.83 -1.98
C LEU A 45 -21.15 9.88 -3.07
N ALA A 46 -21.01 8.57 -2.91
CA ALA A 46 -21.52 7.58 -3.84
C ALA A 46 -23.03 7.74 -4.09
N GLY A 47 -23.82 7.88 -3.03
CA GLY A 47 -25.28 8.01 -3.14
C GLY A 47 -25.74 9.34 -3.76
N ARG A 48 -25.14 10.47 -3.36
CA ARG A 48 -25.51 11.79 -3.92
C ARG A 48 -25.21 11.90 -5.41
N GLU A 49 -24.10 11.34 -5.84
CA GLU A 49 -23.63 11.43 -7.22
C GLU A 49 -24.10 10.25 -8.08
N ARG A 50 -24.92 9.35 -7.52
CA ARG A 50 -25.40 8.14 -8.19
C ARG A 50 -24.29 7.25 -8.76
N LEU A 51 -23.18 7.16 -8.03
CA LEU A 51 -22.04 6.32 -8.36
C LEU A 51 -22.10 5.01 -7.52
N ASP A 52 -23.19 4.28 -7.62
CA ASP A 52 -23.48 3.09 -6.79
C ASP A 52 -22.41 2.00 -6.95
N ASP A 53 -21.78 1.92 -8.10
CA ASP A 53 -20.65 1.01 -8.36
C ASP A 53 -19.48 1.21 -7.39
N LEU A 54 -19.31 2.40 -6.82
CA LEU A 54 -18.32 2.63 -5.77
C LEU A 54 -18.54 1.73 -4.55
N LEU A 55 -19.78 1.44 -4.19
CA LEU A 55 -20.12 0.59 -3.05
C LEU A 55 -19.72 -0.88 -3.25
N TYR A 56 -19.50 -1.27 -4.50
CA TYR A 56 -19.14 -2.63 -4.92
C TYR A 56 -17.76 -2.69 -5.59
N LEU A 57 -16.94 -1.67 -5.38
CA LEU A 57 -15.64 -1.52 -6.03
C LEU A 57 -14.78 -2.79 -6.05
N PRO A 58 -14.66 -3.59 -4.96
CA PRO A 58 -13.87 -4.83 -4.96
C PRO A 58 -14.28 -5.87 -6.00
N GLN A 59 -15.53 -5.82 -6.46
CA GLN A 59 -16.13 -6.81 -7.34
C GLN A 59 -16.05 -6.41 -8.82
N LEU A 60 -15.71 -5.15 -9.10
CA LEU A 60 -15.72 -4.61 -10.46
C LEU A 60 -14.56 -5.18 -11.30
N ASN A 61 -14.88 -5.44 -12.56
CA ASN A 61 -13.87 -5.77 -13.58
C ASN A 61 -13.27 -4.49 -14.21
N LYS A 62 -12.25 -4.65 -15.07
CA LYS A 62 -11.54 -3.53 -15.70
C LYS A 62 -12.43 -2.61 -16.52
N HIS A 63 -13.42 -3.17 -17.23
CA HIS A 63 -14.34 -2.39 -18.05
C HIS A 63 -15.28 -1.55 -17.18
N GLN A 64 -15.85 -2.14 -16.14
CA GLN A 64 -16.68 -1.43 -15.16
C GLN A 64 -15.91 -0.31 -14.46
N ILE A 65 -14.65 -0.56 -14.10
CA ILE A 65 -13.77 0.48 -13.51
C ILE A 65 -13.49 1.60 -14.51
N GLN A 66 -13.32 1.29 -15.80
CA GLN A 66 -13.17 2.33 -16.83
C GLN A 66 -14.43 3.22 -16.90
N THR A 67 -15.61 2.62 -16.91
CA THR A 67 -16.88 3.36 -16.93
C THR A 67 -17.04 4.21 -15.67
N LEU A 68 -16.82 3.63 -14.49
CA LEU A 68 -16.87 4.33 -13.21
C LEU A 68 -15.88 5.50 -13.16
N ALA A 69 -14.67 5.31 -13.69
CA ALA A 69 -13.65 6.35 -13.74
C ALA A 69 -14.07 7.54 -14.63
N THR A 70 -14.71 7.25 -15.76
CA THR A 70 -15.27 8.29 -16.65
C THR A 70 -16.37 9.08 -15.94
N MET A 71 -17.28 8.39 -15.26
CA MET A 71 -18.36 9.03 -14.48
C MET A 71 -17.79 9.87 -13.32
N THR A 72 -16.79 9.34 -12.60
CA THR A 72 -16.12 10.04 -11.50
C THR A 72 -15.42 11.29 -12.01
N ALA A 73 -14.69 11.21 -13.11
CA ALA A 73 -14.01 12.37 -13.71
C ALA A 73 -15.02 13.45 -14.14
N ALA A 74 -16.12 13.06 -14.79
CA ALA A 74 -17.18 13.98 -15.18
C ALA A 74 -17.83 14.68 -13.97
N MET A 75 -18.06 13.95 -12.89
CA MET A 75 -18.57 14.51 -11.63
C MET A 75 -17.59 15.54 -11.06
N PHE A 76 -16.27 15.24 -11.02
CA PHE A 76 -15.27 16.19 -10.56
C PHE A 76 -15.17 17.42 -11.45
N SER A 77 -15.28 17.27 -12.78
CA SER A 77 -15.29 18.40 -13.73
C SER A 77 -16.49 19.31 -13.48
N SER A 78 -17.70 18.75 -13.47
CA SER A 78 -18.93 19.52 -13.20
C SER A 78 -18.92 20.20 -11.82
N THR A 79 -18.32 19.53 -10.81
CA THR A 79 -18.20 20.11 -9.48
C THR A 79 -17.19 21.26 -9.47
N PHE A 80 -16.08 21.13 -10.18
CA PHE A 80 -15.09 22.20 -10.34
C PHE A 80 -15.72 23.46 -10.94
N GLU A 81 -16.45 23.32 -12.05
CA GLU A 81 -17.15 24.42 -12.72
C GLU A 81 -18.12 25.13 -11.75
N LYS A 82 -18.99 24.38 -11.08
CA LYS A 82 -19.93 24.92 -10.08
C LYS A 82 -19.24 25.63 -8.92
N LEU A 83 -18.10 25.13 -8.46
CA LEU A 83 -17.35 25.76 -7.37
C LEU A 83 -16.70 27.07 -7.85
N CYS A 84 -16.16 27.12 -9.07
CA CYS A 84 -15.60 28.33 -9.65
C CYS A 84 -16.69 29.41 -9.78
N ASP A 85 -17.86 29.08 -10.30
CA ASP A 85 -19.00 29.98 -10.39
C ASP A 85 -19.45 30.47 -8.99
N GLY A 86 -19.53 29.55 -8.02
CA GLY A 86 -19.95 29.85 -6.65
C GLY A 86 -18.94 30.70 -5.87
N PHE A 87 -17.66 30.66 -6.21
CA PHE A 87 -16.61 31.47 -5.60
C PHE A 87 -16.39 32.82 -6.29
N GLY A 88 -17.24 33.15 -7.29
CA GLY A 88 -17.28 34.47 -7.91
C GLY A 88 -16.26 34.63 -9.06
N ALA A 89 -16.10 33.60 -9.88
CA ALA A 89 -15.48 33.76 -11.19
C ALA A 89 -16.35 34.75 -12.00
N THR A 90 -15.92 36.00 -12.07
CA THR A 90 -16.58 37.06 -12.87
C THR A 90 -16.01 37.04 -14.27
N ASP A 91 -16.89 37.10 -15.26
CA ASP A 91 -16.56 37.19 -16.69
C ASP A 91 -15.67 36.05 -17.26
N GLY A 92 -15.71 34.85 -16.61
CA GLY A 92 -14.95 33.68 -17.07
C GLY A 92 -13.44 33.71 -16.71
N GLU A 93 -12.97 34.70 -15.98
CA GLU A 93 -11.60 34.72 -15.48
C GLU A 93 -11.48 33.93 -14.17
N LEU A 94 -10.74 32.84 -14.22
CA LEU A 94 -10.35 32.03 -13.06
C LEU A 94 -9.17 32.67 -12.35
N THR A 95 -9.43 33.34 -11.24
CA THR A 95 -8.33 33.81 -10.38
C THR A 95 -7.67 32.64 -9.66
N MET A 96 -6.41 32.79 -9.30
CA MET A 96 -5.65 31.75 -8.60
C MET A 96 -6.30 31.39 -7.24
N ASP A 97 -6.84 32.37 -6.53
CA ASP A 97 -7.56 32.16 -5.24
C ASP A 97 -8.82 31.33 -5.40
N VAL A 98 -9.65 31.61 -6.41
CA VAL A 98 -10.85 30.84 -6.75
C VAL A 98 -10.45 29.38 -7.08
N THR A 99 -9.43 29.21 -7.92
CA THR A 99 -8.94 27.90 -8.32
C THR A 99 -8.41 27.09 -7.14
N LEU A 100 -7.69 27.73 -6.22
CA LEU A 100 -7.17 27.07 -5.01
C LEU A 100 -8.31 26.61 -4.08
N LYS A 101 -9.32 27.46 -3.86
CA LYS A 101 -10.50 27.11 -3.06
C LYS A 101 -11.28 25.94 -3.68
N ALA A 102 -11.48 25.98 -5.00
CA ALA A 102 -12.12 24.88 -5.72
C ALA A 102 -11.31 23.58 -5.60
N TYR A 103 -9.98 23.63 -5.78
CA TYR A 103 -9.10 22.48 -5.58
C TYR A 103 -9.24 21.89 -4.16
N GLN A 104 -9.23 22.73 -3.13
CA GLN A 104 -9.33 22.25 -1.73
C GLN A 104 -10.65 21.51 -1.46
N MET A 105 -11.75 21.93 -2.08
CA MET A 105 -13.01 21.19 -1.99
C MET A 105 -12.98 19.87 -2.74
N LEU A 106 -12.47 19.86 -3.96
CA LEU A 106 -12.27 18.62 -4.75
C LEU A 106 -11.32 17.65 -4.04
N ALA A 107 -10.26 18.17 -3.44
CA ALA A 107 -9.32 17.36 -2.67
C ALA A 107 -9.99 16.63 -1.50
N ARG A 108 -10.88 17.31 -0.76
CA ARG A 108 -11.69 16.68 0.29
C ARG A 108 -12.60 15.57 -0.25
N MET A 109 -13.22 15.81 -1.42
CA MET A 109 -14.04 14.77 -2.07
C MET A 109 -13.21 13.57 -2.48
N ALA A 110 -12.02 13.77 -3.05
CA ALA A 110 -11.10 12.68 -3.40
C ALA A 110 -10.64 11.88 -2.17
N LEU A 111 -10.36 12.55 -1.05
CA LEU A 111 -10.05 11.89 0.22
C LEU A 111 -11.20 11.05 0.76
N HIS A 112 -12.45 11.49 0.60
CA HIS A 112 -13.61 10.64 0.93
C HIS A 112 -13.66 9.35 0.09
N LEU A 113 -13.12 9.38 -1.13
CA LEU A 113 -12.95 8.19 -1.98
C LEU A 113 -11.64 7.43 -1.72
N HIS A 114 -10.94 7.71 -0.63
CA HIS A 114 -9.61 7.15 -0.30
C HIS A 114 -8.52 7.41 -1.37
N ALA A 115 -8.76 8.37 -2.27
CA ALA A 115 -7.81 8.75 -3.30
C ALA A 115 -7.02 10.00 -2.85
N MET A 116 -5.72 9.83 -2.61
CA MET A 116 -4.85 10.97 -2.30
C MET A 116 -4.84 11.95 -3.48
N PRO A 117 -5.23 13.22 -3.26
CA PRO A 117 -5.27 14.23 -4.31
C PRO A 117 -3.86 14.56 -4.83
N PRO A 118 -3.72 14.95 -6.10
CA PRO A 118 -2.44 15.39 -6.64
C PRO A 118 -1.90 16.61 -5.90
N HIS A 119 -0.63 16.57 -5.50
CA HIS A 119 0.08 17.68 -4.83
C HIS A 119 -0.59 18.17 -3.52
N TYR A 120 -1.28 17.25 -2.79
CA TYR A 120 -2.08 17.61 -1.63
C TYR A 120 -1.30 18.39 -0.57
N ASP A 121 -0.10 17.91 -0.19
CA ASP A 121 0.72 18.53 0.85
C ASP A 121 1.26 19.92 0.44
N ALA A 122 1.47 20.14 -0.85
CA ALA A 122 1.95 21.43 -1.38
C ALA A 122 0.83 22.45 -1.57
N LEU A 123 -0.41 21.99 -1.78
CA LEU A 123 -1.57 22.84 -2.09
C LEU A 123 -2.52 23.04 -0.90
N THR A 124 -2.32 22.30 0.20
CA THR A 124 -3.11 22.47 1.43
C THR A 124 -2.20 22.96 2.55
N THR A 125 -2.52 24.11 3.11
CA THR A 125 -1.90 24.62 4.32
C THR A 125 -2.48 23.88 5.52
N ASP A 126 -1.67 23.08 6.18
CA ASP A 126 -1.95 22.67 7.55
C ASP A 126 -1.65 23.86 8.49
N LYS A 127 -2.47 24.08 9.52
CA LYS A 127 -2.31 25.21 10.46
C LYS A 127 -0.93 25.25 11.12
N ASP A 128 -0.20 24.15 11.10
CA ASP A 128 1.15 24.01 11.67
C ASP A 128 2.27 24.18 10.63
N ARG A 129 1.96 24.21 9.33
CA ARG A 129 2.95 24.40 8.25
C ARG A 129 2.90 25.85 7.75
N ARG A 130 3.98 26.58 7.99
CA ARG A 130 4.18 27.99 7.55
C ARG A 130 4.53 28.12 6.05
N HIS A 131 4.07 27.20 5.20
CA HIS A 131 4.31 27.29 3.76
C HIS A 131 3.07 27.82 3.05
N GLU A 132 3.24 28.84 2.25
CA GLU A 132 2.21 29.25 1.28
C GLU A 132 1.99 28.14 0.26
N PRO A 133 0.74 27.93 -0.22
CA PRO A 133 0.44 26.94 -1.24
C PRO A 133 1.24 27.20 -2.52
N ASP A 134 1.86 26.18 -3.07
CA ASP A 134 2.54 26.23 -4.36
C ASP A 134 1.52 26.23 -5.51
N THR A 135 1.01 27.41 -5.82
CA THR A 135 -0.07 27.60 -6.78
C THR A 135 0.31 27.28 -8.22
N GLU A 136 1.59 27.15 -8.56
CA GLU A 136 2.04 26.70 -9.88
C GLU A 136 1.63 25.26 -10.19
N LEU A 137 1.39 24.45 -9.15
CA LEU A 137 0.96 23.07 -9.26
C LEU A 137 -0.55 22.90 -9.50
N LEU A 138 -1.35 23.95 -9.30
CA LEU A 138 -2.82 23.90 -9.36
C LEU A 138 -3.37 23.40 -10.72
N PRO A 139 -2.93 23.94 -11.88
CA PRO A 139 -3.50 23.48 -13.16
C PRO A 139 -3.30 21.98 -13.37
N GLY A 140 -2.10 21.48 -13.06
CA GLY A 140 -1.78 20.06 -13.16
C GLY A 140 -2.55 19.18 -12.15
N ALA A 141 -2.86 19.70 -10.98
CA ALA A 141 -3.65 19.00 -9.96
C ALA A 141 -5.12 18.86 -10.38
N ILE A 142 -5.73 19.94 -10.86
CA ILE A 142 -7.12 19.97 -11.31
C ILE A 142 -7.27 19.09 -12.56
N LEU A 143 -6.38 19.23 -13.53
CA LEU A 143 -6.39 18.42 -14.75
C LEU A 143 -6.39 16.90 -14.43
N ARG A 144 -5.65 16.48 -13.41
CA ARG A 144 -5.66 15.07 -12.97
C ARG A 144 -6.96 14.69 -12.29
N LEU A 145 -7.51 15.52 -11.39
CA LEU A 145 -8.77 15.24 -10.70
C LEU A 145 -9.98 15.18 -11.67
N THR A 146 -9.90 15.84 -12.81
CA THR A 146 -10.93 15.82 -13.86
C THR A 146 -10.62 14.82 -14.99
N CYS A 147 -9.53 14.04 -14.86
CA CYS A 147 -9.08 13.10 -15.90
C CYS A 147 -9.54 11.66 -15.61
N ALA A 148 -10.28 11.05 -16.54
CA ALA A 148 -10.75 9.66 -16.43
C ALA A 148 -9.62 8.64 -16.29
N GLU A 149 -8.49 8.80 -17.00
CA GLU A 149 -7.35 7.89 -16.91
C GLU A 149 -6.63 7.97 -15.55
N TRP A 150 -6.64 9.13 -14.89
CA TRP A 150 -6.15 9.26 -13.53
C TRP A 150 -7.05 8.51 -12.56
N TRP A 151 -8.37 8.69 -12.65
CA TRP A 151 -9.34 7.98 -11.81
C TRP A 151 -9.32 6.47 -12.05
N LYS A 152 -9.21 6.03 -13.29
CA LYS A 152 -9.07 4.59 -13.61
C LYS A 152 -7.91 3.94 -12.86
N ARG A 153 -6.74 4.59 -12.83
CA ARG A 153 -5.58 4.09 -12.09
C ARG A 153 -5.82 4.08 -10.58
N LYS A 154 -6.44 5.14 -10.05
CA LYS A 154 -6.76 5.23 -8.62
C LYS A 154 -7.80 4.20 -8.19
N LEU A 155 -8.92 4.12 -8.90
CA LEU A 155 -9.99 3.17 -8.59
C LEU A 155 -9.53 1.72 -8.75
N TRP A 156 -8.67 1.44 -9.74
CA TRP A 156 -8.07 0.11 -9.87
C TRP A 156 -7.19 -0.25 -8.67
N LEU A 157 -6.36 0.66 -8.20
CA LEU A 157 -5.52 0.45 -7.01
C LEU A 157 -6.39 0.21 -5.77
N LEU A 158 -7.37 1.09 -5.52
CA LEU A 158 -8.29 0.97 -4.38
C LEU A 158 -9.10 -0.35 -4.44
N ARG A 159 -9.56 -0.75 -5.64
CA ARG A 159 -10.22 -2.03 -5.86
C ARG A 159 -9.33 -3.21 -5.47
N CYS A 160 -8.06 -3.19 -5.89
CA CYS A 160 -7.13 -4.26 -5.57
C CYS A 160 -6.84 -4.32 -4.05
N GLU A 161 -6.60 -3.18 -3.43
CA GLU A 161 -6.34 -3.09 -1.99
C GLU A 161 -7.56 -3.58 -1.18
N TRP A 162 -8.74 -3.04 -1.45
CA TRP A 162 -9.95 -3.43 -0.71
C TRP A 162 -10.30 -4.92 -0.89
N ARG A 163 -10.20 -5.44 -2.12
CA ARG A 163 -10.45 -6.86 -2.38
C ARG A 163 -9.45 -7.74 -1.62
N GLU A 164 -8.18 -7.39 -1.62
CA GLU A 164 -7.15 -8.15 -0.90
C GLU A 164 -7.40 -8.13 0.62
N GLU A 165 -7.82 -6.99 1.18
CA GLU A 165 -8.19 -6.90 2.59
C GLU A 165 -9.41 -7.79 2.94
N GLN A 166 -10.41 -7.87 2.07
CA GLN A 166 -11.53 -8.80 2.24
C GLN A 166 -11.06 -10.26 2.23
N LEU A 167 -10.13 -10.62 1.33
CA LEU A 167 -9.58 -11.97 1.24
C LEU A 167 -8.70 -12.32 2.46
N ARG A 168 -7.94 -11.35 2.99
CA ARG A 168 -7.24 -11.46 4.28
C ARG A 168 -8.23 -11.67 5.44
N ALA A 169 -9.28 -10.86 5.51
CA ALA A 169 -10.33 -11.00 6.52
C ALA A 169 -10.99 -12.37 6.49
N ALA A 170 -11.17 -12.94 5.30
CA ALA A 170 -11.69 -14.29 5.09
C ALA A 170 -10.65 -15.41 5.32
N CYS A 171 -9.41 -15.09 5.73
CA CYS A 171 -8.29 -16.03 5.92
C CYS A 171 -7.88 -16.79 4.64
N LEU A 172 -8.13 -16.19 3.48
CA LEU A 172 -7.70 -16.72 2.17
C LEU A 172 -6.28 -16.31 1.82
N VAL A 173 -5.70 -15.33 2.54
CA VAL A 173 -4.28 -15.03 2.55
C VAL A 173 -3.71 -15.51 3.86
N SER A 174 -3.02 -16.64 3.83
CA SER A 174 -2.44 -17.29 5.02
C SER A 174 -1.47 -18.38 4.61
N ARG A 175 -0.60 -18.81 5.52
CA ARG A 175 0.35 -19.91 5.30
C ARG A 175 -0.28 -21.19 4.77
N LYS A 176 -1.55 -21.46 5.13
CA LYS A 176 -2.26 -22.69 4.72
C LYS A 176 -2.99 -22.58 3.38
N THR A 177 -3.36 -21.38 2.97
CA THR A 177 -4.21 -21.18 1.80
C THR A 177 -3.41 -20.62 0.64
N SER A 178 -2.93 -19.41 0.79
CA SER A 178 -2.06 -18.72 -0.16
C SER A 178 -1.20 -17.74 0.63
N PRO A 179 0.09 -18.05 0.87
CA PRO A 179 0.97 -17.16 1.62
C PRO A 179 1.31 -15.93 0.79
N TYR A 180 1.47 -14.80 1.48
CA TYR A 180 1.90 -13.50 0.98
C TYR A 180 0.84 -12.72 0.19
N LEU A 181 0.06 -13.39 -0.68
CA LEU A 181 -0.89 -12.77 -1.59
C LEU A 181 -2.02 -13.75 -1.91
N SER A 182 -3.23 -13.25 -2.16
CA SER A 182 -4.35 -14.08 -2.57
C SER A 182 -4.13 -14.72 -3.96
N GLN A 183 -4.74 -15.89 -4.18
CA GLN A 183 -4.71 -16.53 -5.50
C GLN A 183 -5.37 -15.67 -6.58
N ASP A 184 -6.41 -14.91 -6.21
CA ASP A 184 -7.09 -13.98 -7.10
C ASP A 184 -6.13 -12.91 -7.62
N ALA A 185 -5.46 -12.19 -6.71
CA ALA A 185 -4.51 -11.14 -7.07
C ALA A 185 -3.31 -11.71 -7.86
N LEU A 186 -2.80 -12.90 -7.47
CA LEU A 186 -1.72 -13.57 -8.20
C LEU A 186 -2.14 -13.94 -9.63
N SER A 187 -3.35 -14.45 -9.81
CA SER A 187 -3.91 -14.81 -11.11
C SER A 187 -4.10 -13.58 -12.00
N GLU A 188 -4.68 -12.50 -11.45
CA GLU A 188 -4.83 -11.23 -12.18
C GLU A 188 -3.48 -10.64 -12.60
N PHE A 189 -2.48 -10.69 -11.72
CA PHE A 189 -1.12 -10.20 -12.00
C PHE A 189 -0.44 -11.00 -13.12
N ARG A 190 -0.54 -12.34 -13.07
CA ARG A 190 0.01 -13.22 -14.12
C ARG A 190 -0.65 -12.97 -15.46
N ALA A 191 -1.98 -12.93 -15.50
CA ALA A 191 -2.73 -12.63 -16.73
C ALA A 191 -2.39 -11.24 -17.31
N GLN A 192 -2.16 -10.24 -16.45
CA GLN A 192 -1.74 -8.92 -16.92
C GLN A 192 -0.32 -8.94 -17.51
N ARG A 193 0.60 -9.68 -16.88
CA ARG A 193 1.99 -9.81 -17.39
C ARG A 193 2.01 -10.52 -18.74
N GLU A 194 1.19 -11.56 -18.92
CA GLU A 194 1.06 -12.27 -20.18
C GLU A 194 0.57 -11.31 -21.29
N LYS A 195 -0.53 -10.61 -21.05
CA LYS A 195 -1.03 -9.59 -22.00
C LYS A 195 0.00 -8.50 -22.34
N THR A 196 0.76 -8.07 -21.34
CA THR A 196 1.82 -7.08 -21.56
C THR A 196 2.93 -7.66 -22.43
N ARG A 197 3.32 -8.92 -22.20
CA ARG A 197 4.32 -9.61 -23.04
C ARG A 197 3.84 -9.76 -24.49
N ASP A 198 2.59 -10.20 -24.69
CA ASP A 198 2.02 -10.36 -26.02
C ASP A 198 1.95 -9.03 -26.76
N PHE A 199 1.58 -7.96 -26.06
CA PHE A 199 1.61 -6.60 -26.61
C PHE A 199 3.03 -6.21 -27.04
N LEU A 200 4.03 -6.37 -26.17
CA LEU A 200 5.42 -6.02 -26.46
C LEU A 200 5.97 -6.77 -27.66
N LYS A 201 5.59 -8.04 -27.84
CA LYS A 201 5.98 -8.87 -28.99
C LYS A 201 5.32 -8.48 -30.31
N SER A 202 4.15 -7.83 -30.25
CA SER A 202 3.40 -7.46 -31.44
C SER A 202 3.82 -6.12 -32.05
N PHE A 203 4.78 -5.41 -31.42
CA PHE A 203 5.23 -4.10 -31.88
C PHE A 203 6.73 -4.04 -32.10
N MET A 204 7.11 -3.30 -33.14
CA MET A 204 8.49 -2.92 -33.42
C MET A 204 8.60 -1.40 -33.37
N LEU A 205 9.75 -0.90 -32.97
CA LEU A 205 10.10 0.51 -33.09
C LEU A 205 10.96 0.69 -34.34
N GLU A 206 10.69 1.72 -35.12
CA GLU A 206 11.44 2.10 -36.31
C GLU A 206 11.88 3.57 -36.17
N ASN A 207 13.15 3.84 -36.43
CA ASN A 207 13.67 5.20 -36.49
C ASN A 207 13.55 5.81 -37.90
N GLU A 208 13.92 7.09 -38.02
CA GLU A 208 13.84 7.81 -39.31
C GLU A 208 14.74 7.20 -40.40
N ASP A 209 15.76 6.46 -40.04
CA ASP A 209 16.70 5.77 -40.97
C ASP A 209 16.23 4.37 -41.37
N GLY A 210 15.04 3.92 -40.91
CA GLY A 210 14.50 2.59 -41.20
C GLY A 210 15.08 1.47 -40.32
N PHE A 211 15.86 1.79 -39.27
CA PHE A 211 16.32 0.79 -38.32
C PHE A 211 15.15 0.36 -37.42
N THR A 212 14.94 -0.96 -37.35
CA THR A 212 13.86 -1.56 -36.54
C THR A 212 14.41 -2.35 -35.37
N ILE A 213 13.71 -2.28 -34.23
CA ILE A 213 14.00 -3.06 -33.01
C ILE A 213 12.71 -3.52 -32.35
N ASP A 214 12.66 -4.74 -31.85
CA ASP A 214 11.52 -5.26 -31.11
C ASP A 214 11.27 -4.45 -29.84
N LEU A 215 10.01 -4.08 -29.59
CA LEU A 215 9.62 -3.37 -28.38
C LEU A 215 9.88 -4.21 -27.12
N GLU A 216 9.79 -5.54 -27.21
CA GLU A 216 10.15 -6.46 -26.13
C GLU A 216 11.65 -6.33 -25.76
N THR A 217 12.53 -6.25 -26.74
CA THR A 217 13.97 -6.05 -26.54
C THR A 217 14.26 -4.73 -25.82
N VAL A 218 13.63 -3.64 -26.25
CA VAL A 218 13.78 -2.32 -25.60
C VAL A 218 13.25 -2.34 -24.16
N TYR A 219 12.11 -2.97 -23.92
CA TYR A 219 11.54 -3.10 -22.58
C TYR A 219 12.48 -3.85 -21.62
N TYR A 220 13.06 -4.98 -22.07
CA TYR A 220 13.96 -5.76 -21.22
C TYR A 220 15.38 -5.17 -21.11
N ALA A 221 15.77 -4.29 -22.01
CA ALA A 221 17.01 -3.51 -21.85
C ALA A 221 16.85 -2.35 -20.82
N GLY A 222 15.63 -1.94 -20.54
CA GLY A 222 15.33 -0.82 -19.63
C GLY A 222 15.35 -1.19 -18.15
N VAL A 223 15.27 -0.15 -17.33
CA VAL A 223 15.20 -0.24 -15.84
C VAL A 223 13.97 -0.99 -15.31
N SER A 224 12.96 -1.21 -16.13
CA SER A 224 11.76 -1.99 -15.78
C SER A 224 12.02 -3.49 -15.70
N ASN A 225 13.16 -3.97 -16.21
CA ASN A 225 13.55 -5.38 -16.15
C ASN A 225 13.90 -5.76 -14.69
N PRO A 226 13.20 -6.74 -14.07
CA PRO A 226 13.49 -7.18 -12.72
C PRO A 226 14.92 -7.72 -12.53
N VAL A 227 15.55 -8.24 -13.62
CA VAL A 227 16.92 -8.74 -13.59
C VAL A 227 17.90 -7.59 -13.38
N HIS A 228 17.71 -6.47 -14.08
CA HIS A 228 18.52 -5.27 -13.90
C HIS A 228 18.36 -4.68 -12.51
N ARG A 229 17.12 -4.57 -12.01
CA ARG A 229 16.86 -4.11 -10.63
C ARG A 229 17.55 -4.97 -9.59
N LYS A 230 17.53 -6.31 -9.78
CA LYS A 230 18.23 -7.22 -8.90
C LYS A 230 19.75 -6.97 -8.96
N ALA A 231 20.31 -6.82 -10.15
CA ALA A 231 21.74 -6.56 -10.34
C ALA A 231 22.15 -5.23 -9.68
N GLU A 232 21.38 -4.16 -9.87
CA GLU A 232 21.60 -2.85 -9.23
C GLU A 232 21.55 -2.95 -7.71
N MET A 233 20.56 -3.65 -7.16
CA MET A 233 20.46 -3.87 -5.72
C MET A 233 21.66 -4.66 -5.18
N MET A 234 22.09 -5.72 -5.88
CA MET A 234 23.26 -6.51 -5.49
C MET A 234 24.55 -5.69 -5.60
N ALA A 235 24.70 -4.85 -6.63
CA ALA A 235 25.84 -3.94 -6.77
C ALA A 235 25.86 -2.89 -5.64
N THR A 236 24.70 -2.34 -5.28
CA THR A 236 24.58 -1.42 -4.14
C THR A 236 24.98 -2.09 -2.84
N MET A 237 24.50 -3.32 -2.58
CA MET A 237 24.89 -4.08 -1.39
C MET A 237 26.39 -4.33 -1.34
N LYS A 238 27.00 -4.75 -2.48
CA LYS A 238 28.45 -4.95 -2.53
C LYS A 238 29.23 -3.64 -2.33
N GLY A 239 28.72 -2.53 -2.85
CA GLY A 239 29.31 -1.21 -2.60
C GLY A 239 29.26 -0.79 -1.12
N LEU A 240 28.16 -1.08 -0.43
CA LEU A 240 28.02 -0.82 1.02
C LEU A 240 28.96 -1.72 1.84
N GLU A 241 29.11 -2.98 1.46
CA GLU A 241 30.04 -3.92 2.09
C GLU A 241 31.49 -3.43 1.96
N LEU A 242 31.94 -3.08 0.74
CA LEU A 242 33.28 -2.53 0.50
C LEU A 242 33.52 -1.22 1.27
N LEU A 243 32.49 -0.38 1.39
CA LEU A 243 32.58 0.84 2.20
C LEU A 243 32.75 0.51 3.68
N ALA A 244 32.01 -0.48 4.18
CA ALA A 244 32.11 -0.93 5.57
C ALA A 244 33.49 -1.53 5.86
N GLU A 245 34.03 -2.39 4.97
CA GLU A 245 35.38 -2.93 5.08
C GLU A 245 36.42 -1.81 5.14
N ALA A 246 36.34 -0.83 4.22
CA ALA A 246 37.28 0.30 4.18
C ALA A 246 37.24 1.19 5.43
N ARG A 247 36.09 1.23 6.13
CA ARG A 247 35.88 2.02 7.36
C ARG A 247 36.10 1.22 8.63
N GLY A 248 36.17 -0.10 8.55
CA GLY A 248 36.20 -1.00 9.70
C GLY A 248 34.83 -1.09 10.42
N ASP A 249 33.73 -0.76 9.72
CA ASP A 249 32.37 -0.84 10.25
C ASP A 249 31.91 -2.31 10.33
N LYS A 250 31.05 -2.61 11.31
CA LYS A 250 30.39 -3.92 11.46
C LYS A 250 29.01 -3.92 10.82
N ALA A 251 28.52 -5.12 10.50
CA ALA A 251 27.21 -5.32 9.90
C ALA A 251 26.28 -6.13 10.82
N VAL A 252 24.99 -5.79 10.79
CA VAL A 252 23.92 -6.54 11.46
C VAL A 252 22.70 -6.62 10.56
N PHE A 253 22.12 -7.83 10.47
CA PHE A 253 20.86 -8.05 9.78
C PHE A 253 19.70 -8.02 10.78
N LEU A 254 18.79 -7.06 10.61
CA LEU A 254 17.66 -6.85 11.48
C LEU A 254 16.37 -7.28 10.79
N THR A 255 15.51 -8.01 11.50
CA THR A 255 14.14 -8.28 11.09
C THR A 255 13.18 -7.62 12.07
N VAL A 256 12.25 -6.83 11.54
CA VAL A 256 11.25 -6.11 12.33
C VAL A 256 9.85 -6.44 11.83
N THR A 257 9.03 -6.98 12.73
CA THR A 257 7.65 -7.38 12.46
C THR A 257 6.67 -6.50 13.22
N CYS A 258 5.50 -6.23 12.63
CA CYS A 258 4.45 -5.46 13.28
C CYS A 258 3.87 -6.18 14.51
N PRO A 259 3.25 -5.44 15.48
CA PRO A 259 2.45 -6.01 16.55
C PRO A 259 1.35 -6.97 16.07
N SER A 260 0.96 -7.91 16.92
CA SER A 260 -0.02 -8.94 16.60
C SER A 260 -1.35 -8.39 16.07
N LYS A 261 -1.77 -7.20 16.50
CA LYS A 261 -3.00 -6.55 16.05
C LYS A 261 -3.04 -6.21 14.55
N TYR A 262 -1.90 -6.14 13.87
CA TYR A 262 -1.81 -5.93 12.43
C TYR A 262 -1.98 -7.22 11.61
N HIS A 263 -1.78 -8.38 12.25
CA HIS A 263 -1.83 -9.68 11.58
C HIS A 263 -3.24 -10.25 11.53
N ALA A 264 -3.77 -10.45 10.32
CA ALA A 264 -5.10 -11.02 10.12
C ALA A 264 -5.18 -12.51 10.50
N THR A 265 -4.07 -13.24 10.35
CA THR A 265 -3.99 -14.67 10.70
C THR A 265 -2.78 -14.95 11.59
N THR A 266 -2.89 -15.99 12.41
CA THR A 266 -1.76 -16.54 13.15
C THR A 266 -0.82 -17.31 12.21
N GLU A 267 0.38 -17.63 12.66
CA GLU A 267 1.35 -18.45 11.92
C GLU A 267 0.74 -19.77 11.39
N ASN A 268 -0.16 -20.36 12.15
CA ASN A 268 -0.86 -21.59 11.77
C ASN A 268 -2.02 -21.37 10.78
N GLY A 269 -2.22 -20.15 10.26
CA GLY A 269 -3.25 -19.80 9.28
C GLY A 269 -4.68 -19.79 9.87
N HIS A 270 -4.81 -19.67 11.19
CA HIS A 270 -6.10 -19.46 11.85
C HIS A 270 -6.40 -17.97 12.01
N PRO A 271 -7.66 -17.55 12.09
CA PRO A 271 -8.03 -16.19 12.41
C PRO A 271 -7.32 -15.71 13.68
N ASN A 272 -6.62 -14.59 13.61
CA ASN A 272 -6.00 -14.00 14.79
C ASN A 272 -7.07 -13.23 15.60
N PRO A 273 -7.33 -13.59 16.86
CA PRO A 273 -8.32 -12.90 17.69
C PRO A 273 -7.91 -11.48 18.07
N LYS A 274 -6.61 -11.15 18.03
CA LYS A 274 -6.08 -9.83 18.35
C LYS A 274 -6.14 -8.85 17.18
N TRP A 275 -6.41 -9.33 15.96
CA TRP A 275 -6.50 -8.45 14.79
C TRP A 275 -7.62 -7.42 14.94
N ASN A 276 -7.26 -6.16 14.84
CA ASN A 276 -8.19 -5.02 15.01
C ASN A 276 -8.84 -4.55 13.71
N GLY A 277 -8.57 -5.20 12.56
CA GLY A 277 -9.02 -4.78 11.23
C GLY A 277 -7.97 -3.98 10.45
N ALA A 278 -6.75 -3.84 11.01
CA ALA A 278 -5.66 -3.13 10.34
C ALA A 278 -5.40 -3.70 8.93
N THR A 279 -5.25 -2.78 7.99
CA THR A 279 -4.93 -3.07 6.59
C THR A 279 -3.42 -3.32 6.41
N MET A 280 -3.02 -3.80 5.23
CA MET A 280 -1.60 -3.87 4.87
C MET A 280 -0.96 -2.48 4.85
N ARG A 281 -1.72 -1.46 4.44
CA ARG A 281 -1.27 -0.05 4.46
C ARG A 281 -1.01 0.42 5.88
N ASP A 282 -1.90 0.14 6.83
CA ASP A 282 -1.72 0.49 8.24
C ASP A 282 -0.44 -0.14 8.81
N SER A 283 -0.13 -1.39 8.46
CA SER A 283 1.11 -2.05 8.88
C SER A 283 2.36 -1.38 8.28
N SER A 284 2.29 -0.97 7.02
CA SER A 284 3.37 -0.21 6.37
C SER A 284 3.55 1.17 7.00
N ASP A 285 2.46 1.88 7.25
CA ASP A 285 2.48 3.21 7.87
C ASP A 285 3.01 3.16 9.31
N TYR A 286 2.67 2.13 10.06
CA TYR A 286 3.27 1.89 11.38
C TYR A 286 4.79 1.76 11.30
N LEU A 287 5.30 0.91 10.39
CA LEU A 287 6.74 0.69 10.27
C LEU A 287 7.48 1.95 9.79
N VAL A 288 6.90 2.75 8.91
CA VAL A 288 7.52 3.99 8.38
C VAL A 288 7.40 5.14 9.40
N ASN A 289 6.17 5.46 9.82
CA ASN A 289 5.85 6.72 10.48
C ASN A 289 5.93 6.62 12.01
N THR A 290 5.77 5.42 12.58
CA THR A 290 5.86 5.21 14.03
C THR A 290 7.20 4.60 14.41
N PHE A 291 7.49 3.40 13.95
CA PHE A 291 8.71 2.69 14.33
C PHE A 291 9.97 3.39 13.81
N PHE A 292 10.12 3.51 12.50
CA PHE A 292 11.38 4.01 11.92
C PHE A 292 11.62 5.49 12.17
N ALA A 293 10.57 6.29 12.17
CA ALA A 293 10.68 7.71 12.53
C ALA A 293 11.18 7.88 13.97
N THR A 294 10.71 7.02 14.90
CA THR A 294 11.16 7.02 16.30
C THR A 294 12.60 6.56 16.45
N VAL A 295 12.99 5.47 15.74
CA VAL A 295 14.38 5.01 15.68
C VAL A 295 15.30 6.12 15.17
N ARG A 296 14.97 6.73 14.04
CA ARG A 296 15.78 7.83 13.48
C ARG A 296 15.94 9.01 14.45
N LYS A 297 14.85 9.43 15.09
CA LYS A 297 14.88 10.51 16.08
C LYS A 297 15.79 10.16 17.26
N LYS A 298 15.71 8.92 17.76
CA LYS A 298 16.51 8.45 18.88
C LYS A 298 18.00 8.42 18.51
N LEU A 299 18.36 7.77 17.40
CA LEU A 299 19.75 7.63 16.97
C LEU A 299 20.37 9.01 16.64
N ASN A 300 19.64 9.89 15.95
CA ASN A 300 20.12 11.24 15.64
C ASN A 300 20.36 12.06 16.92
N ARG A 301 19.48 11.97 17.92
CA ARG A 301 19.65 12.68 19.20
C ARG A 301 20.88 12.19 19.95
N ASP A 302 21.18 10.90 19.87
CA ASP A 302 22.31 10.27 20.56
C ASP A 302 23.62 10.38 19.72
N GLY A 303 23.58 11.03 18.55
CA GLY A 303 24.73 11.23 17.67
C GLY A 303 25.21 9.99 16.93
N LEU A 304 24.42 8.89 16.98
CA LEU A 304 24.76 7.61 16.38
C LEU A 304 24.58 7.61 14.88
N ARG A 305 25.55 7.11 14.14
CA ARG A 305 25.55 7.06 12.67
C ARG A 305 25.43 5.64 12.18
N TRP A 306 24.50 5.43 11.28
CA TRP A 306 24.26 4.15 10.63
C TRP A 306 23.90 4.35 9.16
N TYR A 307 24.13 3.35 8.36
CA TYR A 307 23.75 3.31 6.96
C TYR A 307 23.44 1.87 6.55
N GLY A 308 22.86 1.69 5.37
CA GLY A 308 22.50 0.35 4.91
C GLY A 308 21.34 0.35 3.94
N ILE A 309 20.72 -0.81 3.78
CA ILE A 309 19.57 -1.02 2.92
C ILE A 309 18.41 -1.64 3.71
N ARG A 310 17.20 -1.28 3.35
CA ARG A 310 15.96 -1.80 3.93
C ARG A 310 15.07 -2.34 2.84
N THR A 311 14.52 -3.54 3.04
CA THR A 311 13.52 -4.15 2.20
C THR A 311 12.22 -4.34 2.98
N ALA A 312 11.08 -4.11 2.31
CA ALA A 312 9.76 -4.41 2.82
C ALA A 312 9.27 -5.69 2.15
N GLU A 313 8.83 -6.65 2.95
CA GLU A 313 8.33 -7.93 2.47
C GLU A 313 6.95 -8.23 3.07
N PRO A 314 6.08 -8.96 2.36
CA PRO A 314 4.84 -9.44 2.95
C PRO A 314 5.12 -10.62 3.88
N HIS A 315 4.48 -10.65 5.05
CA HIS A 315 4.38 -11.83 5.89
C HIS A 315 3.39 -12.83 5.28
N HIS A 316 3.29 -14.04 5.83
CA HIS A 316 2.41 -15.09 5.31
C HIS A 316 0.93 -14.69 5.19
N ASP A 317 0.49 -13.68 5.91
CA ASP A 317 -0.87 -13.11 5.86
C ASP A 317 -0.94 -11.76 5.15
N GLY A 318 0.10 -11.38 4.44
CA GLY A 318 0.22 -10.11 3.70
C GLY A 318 0.63 -8.90 4.54
N THR A 319 0.73 -9.03 5.87
CA THR A 319 1.19 -7.94 6.74
C THR A 319 2.64 -7.60 6.41
N VAL A 320 2.96 -6.31 6.35
CA VAL A 320 4.32 -5.86 6.00
C VAL A 320 5.28 -6.10 7.16
N HIS A 321 6.46 -6.62 6.86
CA HIS A 321 7.60 -6.64 7.75
C HIS A 321 8.87 -6.18 7.03
N TRP A 322 9.89 -5.84 7.80
CA TRP A 322 11.13 -5.29 7.26
C TRP A 322 12.34 -6.16 7.56
N HIS A 323 13.18 -6.29 6.54
CA HIS A 323 14.56 -6.71 6.67
C HIS A 323 15.48 -5.52 6.43
N MET A 324 16.47 -5.34 7.30
CA MET A 324 17.42 -4.23 7.21
C MET A 324 18.83 -4.78 7.35
N MET A 325 19.69 -4.53 6.37
CA MET A 325 21.13 -4.68 6.52
C MET A 325 21.70 -3.34 6.97
N VAL A 326 22.26 -3.30 8.16
CA VAL A 326 22.73 -2.08 8.81
C VAL A 326 24.21 -2.18 9.06
N PHE A 327 24.94 -1.13 8.73
CA PHE A 327 26.37 -0.96 8.99
C PHE A 327 26.59 0.22 9.93
N ALA A 328 27.50 0.06 10.88
CA ALA A 328 27.87 1.10 11.83
C ALA A 328 29.24 0.83 12.44
N HIS A 329 29.81 1.87 13.11
CA HIS A 329 31.05 1.74 13.82
C HIS A 329 30.98 0.63 14.89
N PRO A 330 32.04 -0.18 15.09
CA PRO A 330 32.04 -1.29 16.06
C PRO A 330 31.61 -0.92 17.48
N GLU A 331 31.92 0.29 17.92
CA GLU A 331 31.55 0.78 19.27
C GLU A 331 30.08 1.25 19.35
N GLU A 332 29.44 1.54 18.22
CA GLU A 332 28.07 2.09 18.15
C GLU A 332 27.01 1.01 17.83
N ILE A 333 27.39 -0.05 17.12
CA ILE A 333 26.43 -1.00 16.54
C ILE A 333 25.55 -1.67 17.59
N ASP A 334 26.08 -2.06 18.75
CA ASP A 334 25.32 -2.71 19.81
C ASP A 334 24.30 -1.75 20.45
N THR A 335 24.67 -0.46 20.57
CA THR A 335 23.77 0.58 21.04
C THR A 335 22.65 0.84 20.03
N ILE A 336 22.97 0.87 18.74
CA ILE A 336 21.99 1.01 17.65
C ILE A 336 21.01 -0.16 17.66
N VAL A 337 21.49 -1.39 17.77
CA VAL A 337 20.66 -2.60 17.85
C VAL A 337 19.75 -2.55 19.10
N SER A 338 20.31 -2.17 20.27
CA SER A 338 19.54 -2.06 21.51
C SER A 338 18.42 -1.03 21.40
N HIS A 339 18.71 0.17 20.91
CA HIS A 339 17.69 1.21 20.73
C HIS A 339 16.61 0.79 19.72
N THR A 340 17.01 0.17 18.61
CA THR A 340 16.08 -0.33 17.60
C THR A 340 15.18 -1.42 18.15
N ARG A 341 15.75 -2.38 18.91
CA ARG A 341 15.02 -3.43 19.60
C ARG A 341 13.99 -2.85 20.58
N ASP A 342 14.42 -1.96 21.47
CA ASP A 342 13.57 -1.42 22.52
C ASP A 342 12.37 -0.67 21.94
N ILE A 343 12.55 0.06 20.83
CA ILE A 343 11.47 0.73 20.11
C ILE A 343 10.57 -0.30 19.40
N ALA A 344 11.14 -1.34 18.76
CA ALA A 344 10.35 -2.35 18.07
C ALA A 344 9.42 -3.15 19.00
N ILE A 345 9.85 -3.40 20.25
CA ILE A 345 9.07 -4.16 21.21
C ILE A 345 8.23 -3.29 22.16
N GLN A 346 8.28 -1.97 22.05
CA GLN A 346 7.59 -1.06 22.95
C GLN A 346 6.07 -1.19 22.86
N GLU A 347 5.54 -1.19 21.64
CA GLU A 347 4.10 -1.30 21.41
C GLU A 347 3.62 -2.73 21.70
N ASP A 348 2.57 -2.83 22.48
CA ASP A 348 1.99 -4.13 22.90
C ASP A 348 3.03 -5.10 23.51
N ARG A 349 3.99 -4.58 24.29
CA ARG A 349 5.08 -5.36 24.90
C ARG A 349 4.56 -6.55 25.72
N HIS A 350 3.36 -6.42 26.30
CA HIS A 350 2.71 -7.48 27.09
C HIS A 350 2.37 -8.74 26.28
N GLU A 351 2.35 -8.65 24.93
CA GLU A 351 2.14 -9.79 24.05
C GLU A 351 3.37 -10.71 23.92
N LEU A 352 4.53 -10.15 24.21
CA LEU A 352 5.82 -10.82 24.12
C LEU A 352 6.22 -11.26 25.53
N GLY A 353 6.40 -12.54 25.75
CA GLY A 353 7.04 -13.03 26.96
C GLY A 353 8.53 -12.69 26.98
N ASP A 354 9.36 -13.64 27.36
CA ASP A 354 10.82 -13.52 27.31
C ASP A 354 11.35 -13.61 25.87
N ASP A 355 10.62 -14.30 24.99
CA ASP A 355 10.97 -14.41 23.56
C ASP A 355 10.42 -13.22 22.77
N ILE A 356 11.33 -12.36 22.32
CA ILE A 356 11.04 -11.21 21.48
C ILE A 356 11.23 -11.46 19.98
N THR A 357 11.73 -12.65 19.60
CA THR A 357 12.05 -12.99 18.20
C THR A 357 10.89 -12.84 17.23
N PRO A 358 9.60 -13.03 17.62
CA PRO A 358 8.48 -12.76 16.74
C PRO A 358 8.32 -11.30 16.35
N ARG A 359 8.91 -10.36 17.09
CA ARG A 359 8.83 -8.92 16.85
C ARG A 359 10.12 -8.32 16.31
N PHE A 360 11.27 -8.77 16.87
CA PHE A 360 12.58 -8.23 16.56
C PHE A 360 13.63 -9.33 16.61
N LYS A 361 14.42 -9.44 15.56
CA LYS A 361 15.58 -10.32 15.47
C LYS A 361 16.77 -9.54 14.96
N ALA A 362 17.94 -9.77 15.55
CA ALA A 362 19.21 -9.23 15.12
C ALA A 362 20.18 -10.38 14.89
N GLU A 363 20.83 -10.42 13.75
CA GLU A 363 21.86 -11.40 13.35
C GLU A 363 23.10 -10.62 12.94
N TYR A 364 24.14 -10.71 13.74
CA TYR A 364 25.42 -10.09 13.40
C TYR A 364 26.06 -10.84 12.23
N VAL A 365 26.61 -10.09 11.28
CA VAL A 365 27.28 -10.65 10.11
C VAL A 365 28.78 -10.63 10.39
N ASP A 366 29.35 -11.82 10.54
CA ASP A 366 30.79 -12.00 10.58
C ASP A 366 31.33 -11.95 9.16
N GLY A 367 32.26 -11.02 8.89
CA GLY A 367 32.85 -10.77 7.58
C GLY A 367 33.75 -11.90 7.12
#